data_7540d018b977bff6f357faa7e945bd27
#
_entry.id   7540d018b977bff6f357faa7e945bd27
#
_cell.length_a   1.000
_cell.length_b   1.000
_cell.length_c   1.000
_cell.angle_alpha   90.00
_cell.angle_beta   90.00
_cell.angle_gamma   90.00
#
_symmetry.space_group_name_H-M   'P 1'
#
loop_
_entity.id
_entity.type
_entity.pdbx_description
1 polymer ?
#
loop_
_entity_poly.entity_id
_entity_poly.type
_entity_poly.pdbx_seq_one_letter_code
_entity_poly.pdbx_strand_id
1 'polypeptide(L)'
;MNVAPTLGTGVSSLPPEGALAALGRPGGGSVQGCPFCEGSGGRVVFEGAKLRVIHAEEAGFPAFYRVIWREHAAEFSDLDAADRVLCMEAVTMVEQCLREHLSPDKINLAALGNMVPHLHWHVIARFAGDTHFPGSVWAPVQREADAEQLAAVAARLPEMERAMMARPGTRSF
;
A
#
# COMPACT_ATOMS: atom_id res chain seq x y z
N MET A 1 4.03 -17.60 45.98
CA MET A 1 3.46 -18.38 44.88
C MET A 1 3.33 -17.46 43.70
N ASN A 2 4.30 -17.54 42.77
CA ASN A 2 4.32 -16.71 41.58
C ASN A 2 3.68 -17.48 40.44
N VAL A 3 2.55 -16.98 39.93
CA VAL A 3 1.91 -17.51 38.73
C VAL A 3 2.42 -16.70 37.52
N ALA A 4 3.17 -17.35 36.67
CA ALA A 4 3.62 -16.77 35.42
C ALA A 4 2.45 -16.63 34.40
N PRO A 5 2.39 -15.55 33.60
CA PRO A 5 1.36 -15.43 32.58
C PRO A 5 1.68 -16.37 31.40
N THR A 6 0.69 -17.16 31.02
CA THR A 6 0.71 -18.02 29.84
C THR A 6 0.71 -17.15 28.57
N LEU A 7 1.79 -17.19 27.80
CA LEU A 7 1.87 -16.61 26.45
C LEU A 7 0.95 -17.42 25.53
N GLY A 8 -0.13 -16.80 25.08
CA GLY A 8 -0.99 -17.34 24.05
C GLY A 8 -0.22 -17.41 22.71
N THR A 9 0.07 -18.61 22.23
CA THR A 9 0.64 -18.89 20.92
C THR A 9 -0.42 -18.68 19.84
N GLY A 10 -0.57 -17.45 19.38
CA GLY A 10 -1.25 -17.15 18.13
C GLY A 10 -0.36 -17.55 16.97
N VAL A 11 -0.33 -18.83 16.59
CA VAL A 11 0.26 -19.27 15.34
C VAL A 11 -0.65 -18.79 14.22
N SER A 12 -0.24 -17.72 13.54
CA SER A 12 -0.80 -17.35 12.23
C SER A 12 -0.58 -18.55 11.32
N SER A 13 -1.65 -19.20 10.90
CA SER A 13 -1.61 -20.35 9.99
C SER A 13 -0.96 -19.91 8.68
N LEU A 14 0.12 -20.56 8.30
CA LEU A 14 0.72 -20.44 6.99
C LEU A 14 -0.35 -20.74 5.92
N PRO A 15 -0.36 -20.01 4.79
CA PRO A 15 -1.27 -20.31 3.69
C PRO A 15 -1.04 -21.76 3.20
N PRO A 16 -2.08 -22.45 2.70
CA PRO A 16 -1.96 -23.83 2.24
C PRO A 16 -0.91 -23.97 1.13
N GLU A 17 -0.18 -25.07 1.13
CA GLU A 17 0.94 -25.40 0.22
C GLU A 17 0.64 -25.28 -1.29
N GLY A 18 -0.57 -25.00 -1.69
CA GLY A 18 -0.98 -24.74 -3.08
C GLY A 18 -0.91 -23.28 -3.52
N ALA A 19 -0.77 -22.32 -2.60
CA ALA A 19 -0.82 -20.88 -2.94
C ALA A 19 0.47 -20.38 -3.64
N LEU A 20 1.59 -21.06 -3.49
CA LEU A 20 2.86 -20.74 -4.14
C LEU A 20 2.95 -21.22 -5.60
N ALA A 21 2.08 -22.12 -6.05
CA ALA A 21 2.10 -22.65 -7.41
C ALA A 21 1.47 -21.75 -8.48
N ALA A 22 0.85 -20.64 -8.07
CA ALA A 22 0.29 -19.62 -8.97
C ALA A 22 1.27 -18.45 -9.20
N LEU A 23 2.59 -18.68 -9.05
CA LEU A 23 3.61 -17.71 -9.41
C LEU A 23 3.58 -17.47 -10.91
N GLY A 24 3.13 -16.27 -11.25
CA GLY A 24 2.70 -15.79 -12.52
C GLY A 24 3.54 -16.18 -13.73
N ARG A 25 2.83 -16.60 -14.77
CA ARG A 25 3.35 -16.51 -16.13
C ARG A 25 3.42 -15.02 -16.52
N PRO A 26 4.49 -14.57 -17.17
CA PRO A 26 4.50 -13.24 -17.79
C PRO A 26 3.47 -13.24 -18.93
N GLY A 27 2.45 -12.40 -18.81
CA GLY A 27 1.46 -12.25 -19.87
C GLY A 27 0.06 -11.97 -19.34
N GLY A 28 -0.26 -10.71 -19.29
CA GLY A 28 -1.45 -10.02 -18.92
C GLY A 28 -2.78 -10.80 -18.95
N GLY A 29 -3.41 -10.90 -17.81
CA GLY A 29 -4.75 -11.43 -17.63
C GLY A 29 -5.16 -11.32 -16.18
N SER A 30 -6.46 -11.50 -15.91
CA SER A 30 -6.98 -11.63 -14.55
C SER A 30 -6.73 -13.04 -14.04
N VAL A 31 -6.29 -13.17 -12.79
CA VAL A 31 -6.11 -14.46 -12.12
C VAL A 31 -7.24 -14.65 -11.12
N GLN A 32 -7.96 -15.78 -11.27
CA GLN A 32 -9.06 -16.14 -10.37
C GLN A 32 -8.53 -16.34 -8.94
N GLY A 33 -9.25 -15.80 -7.95
CA GLY A 33 -8.88 -15.83 -6.55
C GLY A 33 -7.84 -14.78 -6.13
N CYS A 34 -7.37 -13.94 -7.07
CA CYS A 34 -6.51 -12.82 -6.73
C CYS A 34 -7.37 -11.61 -6.29
N PRO A 35 -7.22 -11.12 -5.04
CA PRO A 35 -8.03 -10.01 -4.53
C PRO A 35 -7.92 -8.73 -5.37
N PHE A 36 -6.76 -8.49 -6.00
CA PHE A 36 -6.55 -7.30 -6.82
C PHE A 36 -6.97 -7.47 -8.29
N CYS A 37 -7.19 -8.70 -8.76
CA CYS A 37 -7.83 -8.96 -10.03
C CYS A 37 -9.36 -8.90 -9.93
N GLU A 38 -9.93 -9.36 -8.79
CA GLU A 38 -11.38 -9.48 -8.58
C GLU A 38 -11.99 -8.25 -7.91
N GLY A 39 -11.15 -7.42 -7.24
CA GLY A 39 -11.61 -6.23 -6.53
C GLY A 39 -10.63 -5.07 -6.60
N SER A 40 -11.06 -3.92 -6.09
CA SER A 40 -10.23 -2.71 -6.07
C SER A 40 -9.09 -2.79 -5.06
N GLY A 41 -9.26 -3.52 -3.97
CA GLY A 41 -8.30 -3.61 -2.86
C GLY A 41 -8.36 -2.46 -1.85
N GLY A 42 -9.33 -1.56 -1.99
CA GLY A 42 -9.58 -0.40 -1.14
C GLY A 42 -10.40 0.67 -1.87
N ARG A 43 -10.51 1.86 -1.28
CA ARG A 43 -11.20 2.98 -1.91
C ARG A 43 -10.36 3.56 -3.05
N VAL A 44 -10.89 3.47 -4.26
CA VAL A 44 -10.20 3.99 -5.45
C VAL A 44 -10.11 5.51 -5.40
N VAL A 45 -8.89 6.04 -5.55
CA VAL A 45 -8.61 7.47 -5.71
C VAL A 45 -8.63 7.84 -7.19
N PHE A 46 -7.90 7.08 -8.01
CA PHE A 46 -8.02 7.17 -9.46
C PHE A 46 -7.66 5.84 -10.14
N GLU A 47 -8.13 5.69 -11.37
CA GLU A 47 -7.79 4.59 -12.27
C GLU A 47 -7.27 5.12 -13.59
N GLY A 48 -6.12 4.60 -14.01
CA GLY A 48 -5.54 4.81 -15.33
C GLY A 48 -5.63 3.57 -16.22
N ALA A 49 -4.96 3.60 -17.34
CA ALA A 49 -4.95 2.51 -18.30
C ALA A 49 -4.26 1.25 -17.75
N LYS A 50 -3.13 1.41 -17.05
CA LYS A 50 -2.27 0.31 -16.60
C LYS A 50 -2.21 0.12 -15.08
N LEU A 51 -2.65 1.09 -14.30
CA LEU A 51 -2.62 1.00 -12.84
C LEU A 51 -3.78 1.77 -12.21
N ARG A 52 -4.01 1.51 -10.94
CA ARG A 52 -4.90 2.31 -10.09
C ARG A 52 -4.21 2.69 -8.79
N VAL A 53 -4.64 3.80 -8.23
CA VAL A 53 -4.23 4.23 -6.89
C VAL A 53 -5.44 4.13 -5.97
N ILE A 54 -5.23 3.46 -4.84
CA ILE A 54 -6.25 3.30 -3.81
C ILE A 54 -5.79 3.88 -2.48
N HIS A 55 -6.74 4.34 -1.68
CA HIS A 55 -6.57 4.55 -0.26
C HIS A 55 -6.87 3.24 0.47
N ALA A 56 -5.93 2.75 1.25
CA ALA A 56 -6.00 1.41 1.83
C ALA A 56 -6.83 1.33 3.11
N GLU A 57 -7.20 2.48 3.69
CA GLU A 57 -7.99 2.57 4.94
C GLU A 57 -7.40 1.74 6.09
N GLU A 58 -6.07 1.77 6.21
CA GLU A 58 -5.33 1.01 7.21
C GLU A 58 -5.44 1.67 8.58
N ALA A 59 -5.87 0.91 9.59
CA ALA A 59 -6.08 1.43 10.94
C ALA A 59 -4.78 2.01 11.53
N GLY A 60 -4.85 3.24 12.07
CA GLY A 60 -3.69 3.94 12.62
C GLY A 60 -2.78 4.63 11.59
N PHE A 61 -3.05 4.46 10.28
CA PHE A 61 -2.28 5.06 9.20
C PHE A 61 -3.19 5.75 8.19
N PRO A 62 -3.72 6.96 8.49
CA PRO A 62 -4.72 7.62 7.66
C PRO A 62 -4.25 7.93 6.24
N ALA A 63 -2.95 8.04 6.01
CA ALA A 63 -2.38 8.31 4.69
C ALA A 63 -1.59 7.11 4.15
N PHE A 64 -2.29 5.98 4.03
CA PHE A 64 -1.77 4.73 3.48
C PHE A 64 -2.36 4.48 2.09
N TYR A 65 -1.54 4.56 1.06
CA TYR A 65 -1.94 4.38 -0.33
C TYR A 65 -1.27 3.16 -0.95
N ARG A 66 -1.93 2.58 -1.97
CA ARG A 66 -1.33 1.55 -2.83
C ARG A 66 -1.43 1.97 -4.28
N VAL A 67 -0.33 1.78 -5.01
CA VAL A 67 -0.28 1.83 -6.47
C VAL A 67 -0.32 0.38 -6.94
N ILE A 68 -1.40 -0.03 -7.59
CA ILE A 68 -1.67 -1.41 -7.97
C ILE A 68 -1.60 -1.49 -9.50
N TRP A 69 -0.78 -2.39 -10.02
CA TRP A 69 -0.75 -2.70 -11.45
C TRP A 69 -2.05 -3.41 -11.85
N ARG A 70 -2.63 -3.10 -13.01
CA ARG A 70 -3.97 -3.62 -13.36
C ARG A 70 -3.95 -5.07 -13.82
N GLU A 71 -3.03 -5.38 -14.73
CA GLU A 71 -2.84 -6.75 -15.19
C GLU A 71 -2.13 -7.56 -14.11
N HIS A 72 -2.43 -8.84 -14.02
CA HIS A 72 -1.77 -9.67 -13.02
C HIS A 72 -0.28 -9.84 -13.37
N ALA A 73 0.56 -9.27 -12.53
CA ALA A 73 1.99 -9.49 -12.48
C ALA A 73 2.35 -9.75 -11.01
N ALA A 74 3.17 -10.74 -10.72
CA ALA A 74 3.58 -11.03 -9.35
C ALA A 74 4.74 -10.13 -8.91
N GLU A 75 5.71 -9.94 -9.80
CA GLU A 75 6.96 -9.27 -9.51
C GLU A 75 7.16 -8.02 -10.37
N PHE A 76 7.90 -7.05 -9.84
CA PHE A 76 8.22 -5.83 -10.59
C PHE A 76 9.03 -6.10 -11.88
N SER A 77 9.85 -7.15 -11.86
CA SER A 77 10.63 -7.57 -13.02
C SER A 77 9.81 -8.23 -14.14
N ASP A 78 8.56 -8.60 -13.87
CA ASP A 78 7.65 -9.15 -14.88
C ASP A 78 7.17 -8.08 -15.87
N LEU A 79 7.25 -6.80 -15.46
CA LEU A 79 6.92 -5.67 -16.31
C LEU A 79 8.06 -5.42 -17.32
N ASP A 80 7.69 -4.94 -18.51
CA ASP A 80 8.70 -4.42 -19.45
C ASP A 80 9.34 -3.11 -18.91
N ALA A 81 10.37 -2.62 -19.62
CA ALA A 81 11.13 -1.47 -19.17
C ALA A 81 10.28 -0.19 -19.13
N ALA A 82 9.38 0.00 -20.09
CA ALA A 82 8.52 1.18 -20.15
C ALA A 82 7.48 1.16 -19.03
N ASP A 83 6.90 0.00 -18.76
CA ASP A 83 5.92 -0.20 -17.70
C ASP A 83 6.53 -0.07 -16.30
N ARG A 84 7.79 -0.51 -16.11
CA ARG A 84 8.52 -0.23 -14.86
C ARG A 84 8.70 1.26 -14.61
N VAL A 85 9.07 2.01 -15.65
CA VAL A 85 9.20 3.49 -15.55
C VAL A 85 7.85 4.10 -15.21
N LEU A 86 6.79 3.75 -15.95
CA LEU A 86 5.43 4.26 -15.71
C LEU A 86 4.96 3.97 -14.28
N CYS A 87 5.18 2.75 -13.79
CA CYS A 87 4.81 2.35 -12.44
C CYS A 87 5.55 3.20 -11.38
N MET A 88 6.85 3.42 -11.54
CA MET A 88 7.64 4.24 -10.61
C MET A 88 7.31 5.72 -10.68
N GLU A 89 6.95 6.25 -11.85
CA GLU A 89 6.42 7.61 -11.98
C GLU A 89 5.12 7.80 -11.20
N ALA A 90 4.22 6.81 -11.25
CA ALA A 90 2.99 6.84 -10.45
C ALA A 90 3.28 6.78 -8.94
N VAL A 91 4.20 5.92 -8.50
CA VAL A 91 4.65 5.85 -7.10
C VAL A 91 5.23 7.19 -6.65
N THR A 92 6.10 7.79 -7.47
CA THR A 92 6.73 9.09 -7.21
C THR A 92 5.68 10.20 -7.12
N MET A 93 4.69 10.19 -8.01
CA MET A 93 3.60 11.17 -8.00
C MET A 93 2.79 11.10 -6.71
N VAL A 94 2.44 9.90 -6.24
CA VAL A 94 1.73 9.72 -4.97
C VAL A 94 2.60 10.21 -3.80
N GLU A 95 3.89 9.84 -3.76
CA GLU A 95 4.84 10.33 -2.74
C GLU A 95 4.89 11.85 -2.68
N GLN A 96 5.04 12.51 -3.84
CA GLN A 96 5.10 13.96 -3.94
C GLN A 96 3.82 14.62 -3.38
N CYS A 97 2.63 14.09 -3.75
CA CYS A 97 1.36 14.59 -3.23
C CYS A 97 1.27 14.48 -1.70
N LEU A 98 1.66 13.34 -1.14
CA LEU A 98 1.69 13.15 0.31
C LEU A 98 2.63 14.14 0.99
N ARG A 99 3.82 14.36 0.44
CA ARG A 99 4.81 15.29 1.00
C ARG A 99 4.34 16.74 0.95
N GLU A 100 3.82 17.17 -0.18
CA GLU A 100 3.37 18.56 -0.40
C GLU A 100 2.17 18.94 0.47
N HIS A 101 1.22 18.00 0.61
CA HIS A 101 -0.04 18.30 1.30
C HIS A 101 -0.06 17.91 2.77
N LEU A 102 0.70 16.91 3.19
CA LEU A 102 0.64 16.38 4.55
C LEU A 102 1.88 16.69 5.38
N SER A 103 3.02 17.00 4.73
CA SER A 103 4.33 17.26 5.39
C SER A 103 4.73 16.15 6.37
N PRO A 104 4.78 14.88 5.94
CA PRO A 104 5.16 13.78 6.82
C PRO A 104 6.66 13.82 7.16
N ASP A 105 7.04 13.23 8.29
CA ASP A 105 8.45 13.07 8.69
C ASP A 105 9.19 12.13 7.71
N LYS A 106 8.49 11.12 7.17
CA LYS A 106 9.04 10.18 6.19
C LYS A 106 7.95 9.62 5.29
N ILE A 107 8.31 9.25 4.06
CA ILE A 107 7.53 8.35 3.22
C ILE A 107 8.18 6.97 3.23
N ASN A 108 7.39 5.93 3.49
CA ASN A 108 7.81 4.55 3.27
C ASN A 108 7.26 4.05 1.94
N LEU A 109 8.15 3.50 1.11
CA LEU A 109 7.82 2.81 -0.13
C LEU A 109 8.17 1.33 0.04
N ALA A 110 7.24 0.44 -0.29
CA ALA A 110 7.48 -0.99 -0.21
C ALA A 110 6.62 -1.76 -1.22
N ALA A 111 7.19 -2.79 -1.84
CA ALA A 111 6.48 -3.83 -2.57
C ALA A 111 6.80 -5.16 -1.90
N LEU A 112 5.82 -5.86 -1.37
CA LEU A 112 6.01 -7.09 -0.59
C LEU A 112 5.43 -8.31 -1.31
N GLY A 113 4.13 -8.32 -1.63
CA GLY A 113 3.47 -9.39 -2.35
C GLY A 113 3.28 -10.73 -1.60
N ASN A 114 3.81 -10.88 -0.38
CA ASN A 114 3.82 -12.15 0.36
C ASN A 114 2.42 -12.74 0.60
N MET A 115 1.43 -11.90 0.86
CA MET A 115 0.04 -12.32 1.10
C MET A 115 -0.79 -12.31 -0.19
N VAL A 116 -0.52 -11.34 -1.07
CA VAL A 116 -1.19 -11.19 -2.35
C VAL A 116 -0.10 -11.01 -3.41
N PRO A 117 0.27 -12.07 -4.15
CA PRO A 117 1.30 -12.02 -5.19
C PRO A 117 0.76 -11.36 -6.46
N HIS A 118 0.43 -10.08 -6.35
CA HIS A 118 0.01 -9.18 -7.39
C HIS A 118 0.73 -7.85 -7.16
N LEU A 119 1.43 -7.36 -8.14
CA LEU A 119 2.29 -6.19 -8.03
C LEU A 119 1.53 -4.97 -7.53
N HIS A 120 1.93 -4.52 -6.36
CA HIS A 120 1.46 -3.30 -5.75
C HIS A 120 2.55 -2.65 -4.91
N TRP A 121 2.59 -1.32 -4.94
CA TRP A 121 3.48 -0.53 -4.10
C TRP A 121 2.68 0.11 -2.98
N HIS A 122 3.16 -0.02 -1.76
CA HIS A 122 2.70 0.77 -0.62
C HIS A 122 3.41 2.12 -0.63
N VAL A 123 2.64 3.20 -0.49
CA VAL A 123 3.14 4.58 -0.35
C VAL A 123 2.51 5.14 0.91
N ILE A 124 3.30 5.25 1.97
CA ILE A 124 2.79 5.49 3.32
C ILE A 124 3.43 6.74 3.91
N ALA A 125 2.60 7.73 4.24
CA ALA A 125 3.06 8.90 5.00
C ALA A 125 3.25 8.52 6.47
N ARG A 126 4.46 8.73 6.99
CA ARG A 126 4.85 8.39 8.35
C ARG A 126 5.08 9.67 9.15
N PHE A 127 4.62 9.64 10.38
CA PHE A 127 4.73 10.75 11.32
C PHE A 127 5.44 10.27 12.59
N ALA A 128 6.25 11.13 13.21
CA ALA A 128 7.01 10.76 14.41
C ALA A 128 6.10 10.29 15.58
N GLY A 129 4.84 10.75 15.59
CA GLY A 129 3.82 10.35 16.56
C GLY A 129 3.04 9.10 16.21
N ASP A 130 3.26 8.47 15.03
CA ASP A 130 2.55 7.24 14.69
C ASP A 130 2.95 6.07 15.59
N THR A 131 2.07 5.07 15.69
CA THR A 131 2.20 3.97 16.64
C THR A 131 3.46 3.12 16.46
N HIS A 132 4.08 3.11 15.27
CA HIS A 132 5.19 2.22 14.92
C HIS A 132 6.51 2.95 14.65
N PHE A 133 6.46 4.31 14.52
CA PHE A 133 7.66 5.08 14.19
C PHE A 133 8.75 4.93 15.28
N PRO A 134 10.05 4.74 14.93
CA PRO A 134 10.66 4.75 13.59
C PRO A 134 10.59 3.40 12.85
N GLY A 135 10.03 2.37 13.44
CA GLY A 135 9.86 1.07 12.80
C GLY A 135 8.90 1.12 11.61
N SER A 136 8.87 0.06 10.80
CA SER A 136 7.89 -0.07 9.72
C SER A 136 6.47 -0.25 10.27
N VAL A 137 5.44 -0.02 9.44
CA VAL A 137 4.03 -0.23 9.82
C VAL A 137 3.71 -1.68 10.19
N TRP A 138 4.56 -2.63 9.81
CA TRP A 138 4.45 -4.06 10.12
C TRP A 138 5.30 -4.50 11.32
N ALA A 139 6.04 -3.57 11.94
CA ALA A 139 6.83 -3.82 13.14
C ALA A 139 5.92 -3.88 14.39
N PRO A 140 6.43 -4.31 15.55
CA PRO A 140 5.70 -4.17 16.81
C PRO A 140 5.38 -2.70 17.13
N VAL A 141 4.22 -2.47 17.73
CA VAL A 141 3.77 -1.15 18.22
C VAL A 141 4.79 -0.59 19.23
N GLN A 142 5.14 0.69 19.09
CA GLN A 142 6.10 1.40 19.93
C GLN A 142 5.42 2.31 20.96
N ARG A 143 4.22 2.81 20.66
CA ARG A 143 3.48 3.77 21.48
C ARG A 143 1.98 3.75 21.16
N GLU A 144 1.20 4.42 21.99
CA GLU A 144 -0.19 4.73 21.67
C GLU A 144 -0.28 5.74 20.52
N ALA A 145 -1.36 5.68 19.75
CA ALA A 145 -1.60 6.59 18.65
C ALA A 145 -1.87 8.02 19.15
N ASP A 146 -1.29 9.01 18.52
CA ASP A 146 -1.71 10.39 18.66
C ASP A 146 -2.99 10.64 17.83
N ALA A 147 -4.14 10.54 18.50
CA ALA A 147 -5.44 10.64 17.87
C ALA A 147 -5.70 12.04 17.25
N GLU A 148 -5.13 13.10 17.81
CA GLU A 148 -5.25 14.45 17.28
C GLU A 148 -4.46 14.58 15.97
N GLN A 149 -3.22 14.08 15.93
CA GLN A 149 -2.41 14.04 14.72
C GLN A 149 -3.08 13.21 13.62
N LEU A 150 -3.60 12.01 13.96
CA LEU A 150 -4.29 11.17 12.98
C LEU A 150 -5.52 11.86 12.39
N ALA A 151 -6.33 12.53 13.21
CA ALA A 151 -7.51 13.27 12.77
C ALA A 151 -7.12 14.47 11.89
N ALA A 152 -6.08 15.21 12.26
CA ALA A 152 -5.56 16.34 11.48
C ALA A 152 -5.06 15.91 10.10
N VAL A 153 -4.36 14.77 10.02
CA VAL A 153 -3.94 14.18 8.74
C VAL A 153 -5.15 13.75 7.92
N ALA A 154 -6.09 13.02 8.52
CA ALA A 154 -7.29 12.53 7.83
C ALA A 154 -8.13 13.67 7.23
N ALA A 155 -8.25 14.80 7.94
CA ALA A 155 -8.99 15.97 7.47
C ALA A 155 -8.41 16.59 6.18
N ARG A 156 -7.11 16.40 5.91
CA ARG A 156 -6.42 16.94 4.71
C ARG A 156 -6.47 16.01 3.49
N LEU A 157 -6.83 14.75 3.67
CA LEU A 157 -6.81 13.76 2.58
C LEU A 157 -7.72 14.14 1.40
N PRO A 158 -8.96 14.65 1.58
CA PRO A 158 -9.82 14.97 0.45
C PRO A 158 -9.25 16.05 -0.48
N GLU A 159 -8.53 17.04 0.07
CA GLU A 159 -7.87 18.08 -0.73
C GLU A 159 -6.64 17.51 -1.44
N MET A 160 -5.82 16.76 -0.74
CA MET A 160 -4.65 16.11 -1.30
C MET A 160 -5.01 15.16 -2.45
N GLU A 161 -6.06 14.33 -2.30
CA GLU A 161 -6.53 13.41 -3.33
C GLU A 161 -7.06 14.16 -4.57
N ARG A 162 -7.77 15.28 -4.38
CA ARG A 162 -8.17 16.13 -5.50
C ARG A 162 -6.98 16.71 -6.25
N ALA A 163 -5.96 17.16 -5.52
CA ALA A 163 -4.72 17.65 -6.12
C ALA A 163 -3.98 16.53 -6.88
N MET A 164 -3.95 15.31 -6.32
CA MET A 164 -3.38 14.13 -6.97
C MET A 164 -4.07 13.83 -8.29
N MET A 165 -5.39 13.81 -8.33
CA MET A 165 -6.19 13.57 -9.55
C MET A 165 -6.03 14.67 -10.61
N ALA A 166 -5.72 15.90 -10.19
CA ALA A 166 -5.55 17.05 -11.08
C ALA A 166 -4.14 17.13 -11.71
N ARG A 167 -3.19 16.32 -11.28
CA ARG A 167 -1.82 16.36 -11.82
C ARG A 167 -1.77 15.96 -13.29
N PRO A 168 -0.96 16.66 -14.10
CA PRO A 168 -0.69 16.24 -15.48
C PRO A 168 -0.13 14.81 -15.52
N GLY A 169 -0.59 14.02 -16.47
CA GLY A 169 -0.13 12.64 -16.63
C GLY A 169 -0.89 11.57 -15.82
N THR A 170 -1.69 11.94 -14.80
CA THR A 170 -2.47 10.97 -14.00
C THR A 170 -3.36 10.07 -14.87
N ARG A 171 -3.89 10.58 -15.97
CA ARG A 171 -4.72 9.79 -16.91
C ARG A 171 -3.93 8.90 -17.86
N SER A 172 -2.61 9.10 -17.92
CA SER A 172 -1.71 8.31 -18.78
C SER A 172 -1.15 7.06 -18.09
N PHE A 173 -1.37 6.94 -16.78
CA PHE A 173 -0.95 5.78 -15.99
C PHE A 173 -1.73 4.50 -16.28
#